data_2eed5576e473d03fd4f0a1ca61606f07
#
_entry.id   2eed5576e473d03fd4f0a1ca61606f07
#
_cell.length_a   1.000
_cell.length_b   1.000
_cell.length_c   1.000
_cell.angle_alpha   90.00
_cell.angle_beta   90.00
_cell.angle_gamma   90.00
#
_symmetry.space_group_name_H-M   'P 1'
#
loop_
_entity.id
_entity.type
_entity.pdbx_description
1 polymer ?
#
loop_
_entity_poly.entity_id
_entity_poly.type
_entity_poly.pdbx_seq_one_letter_code
_entity_poly.pdbx_strand_id
1 'polypeptide(L)'
;MATDIGARIGIDGEKSFRDSLSAVNAQLKNLGSEMKAVVSSFTGMEDSEESLTAQGKVLERSIQASADKISLLTGQSERAKAKLDQLARELDDATRSFGTNSTEAIRAQNAYNKQVRVVNNLESQINSATADMNK
;
A
#
# COMPACT_ATOMS: atom_id res chain seq x y z
N MET A 1 27.54 -4.15 -0.06
CA MET A 1 27.43 -3.72 -0.27
C MET A 1 26.99 -3.17 -0.87
N ALA A 2 27.02 -3.08 -0.89
CA ALA A 2 26.64 -2.32 -1.47
C ALA A 2 25.92 -2.40 -2.16
N THR A 3 26.06 -2.75 -1.91
CA THR A 3 25.47 -3.03 -2.49
C THR A 3 24.78 -2.45 -3.31
N ASP A 4 25.16 -1.93 -3.57
CA ASP A 4 24.32 -2.07 -4.54
C ASP A 4 23.15 -1.17 -4.42
N ILE A 5 23.49 0.08 -4.74
CA ILE A 5 22.55 1.17 -4.63
C ILE A 5 21.36 0.97 -5.55
N GLY A 6 21.59 0.37 -6.72
CA GLY A 6 20.51 0.11 -7.68
C GLY A 6 19.43 -0.79 -7.10
N ALA A 7 19.85 -1.84 -6.38
CA ALA A 7 18.90 -2.74 -5.76
C ALA A 7 18.18 -2.10 -4.59
N ARG A 8 18.68 -0.97 -4.13
CA ARG A 8 18.14 -0.30 -2.95
C ARG A 8 17.33 0.94 -3.26
N ILE A 9 17.01 1.14 -4.52
CA ILE A 9 16.12 2.24 -4.87
C ILE A 9 14.77 2.07 -4.19
N GLY A 10 14.39 0.83 -3.90
CA GLY A 10 13.15 0.56 -3.20
C GLY A 10 13.19 1.02 -1.75
N ILE A 11 12.17 0.70 -1.00
CA ILE A 11 11.98 1.10 0.38
C ILE A 11 12.39 -0.06 1.27
N ASP A 12 13.07 0.22 2.37
CA ASP A 12 13.40 -0.82 3.35
C ASP A 12 12.13 -1.53 3.80
N GLY A 13 12.18 -2.85 3.83
CA GLY A 13 11.02 -3.65 4.21
C GLY A 13 9.98 -3.81 3.11
N GLU A 14 10.32 -3.46 1.88
CA GLU A 14 9.37 -3.53 0.76
C GLU A 14 8.84 -4.93 0.54
N LYS A 15 9.70 -5.95 0.64
CA LYS A 15 9.26 -7.33 0.48
C LYS A 15 8.27 -7.70 1.57
N SER A 16 8.58 -7.36 2.81
CA SER A 16 7.70 -7.62 3.94
C SER A 16 6.37 -6.91 3.77
N PHE A 17 6.41 -5.67 3.31
CA PHE A 17 5.20 -4.89 3.03
C PHE A 17 4.36 -5.57 1.95
N ARG A 18 4.99 -5.98 0.85
CA ARG A 18 4.25 -6.62 -0.26
C ARG A 18 3.64 -7.93 0.18
N ASP A 19 4.36 -8.72 0.98
CA ASP A 19 3.85 -9.98 1.48
C ASP A 19 2.65 -9.74 2.41
N SER A 20 2.76 -8.75 3.30
CA SER A 20 1.67 -8.41 4.22
C SER A 20 0.46 -7.86 3.46
N LEU A 21 0.70 -7.02 2.47
CA LEU A 21 -0.39 -6.44 1.66
C LEU A 21 -1.10 -7.54 0.88
N SER A 22 -0.33 -8.48 0.30
CA SER A 22 -0.90 -9.61 -0.42
C SER A 22 -1.78 -10.46 0.49
N ALA A 23 -1.32 -10.71 1.72
CA ALA A 23 -2.08 -11.48 2.70
C ALA A 23 -3.40 -10.78 3.07
N VAL A 24 -3.35 -9.47 3.29
CA VAL A 24 -4.56 -8.70 3.62
C VAL A 24 -5.53 -8.69 2.44
N ASN A 25 -5.02 -8.52 1.22
CA ASN A 25 -5.88 -8.53 0.03
C ASN A 25 -6.54 -9.90 -0.15
N ALA A 26 -5.81 -10.98 0.11
CA ALA A 26 -6.39 -12.32 0.06
C ALA A 26 -7.47 -12.49 1.13
N GLN A 27 -7.23 -11.98 2.33
CA GLN A 27 -8.20 -12.02 3.41
C GLN A 27 -9.47 -11.27 3.03
N LEU A 28 -9.34 -10.08 2.43
CA LEU A 28 -10.49 -9.30 1.99
C LEU A 28 -11.29 -10.03 0.92
N LYS A 29 -10.60 -10.67 -0.01
CA LYS A 29 -11.26 -11.46 -1.05
C LYS A 29 -12.02 -12.64 -0.44
N ASN A 30 -11.40 -13.32 0.51
CA ASN A 30 -12.04 -14.46 1.19
C ASN A 30 -13.25 -14.01 1.99
N LEU A 31 -13.18 -12.84 2.64
CA LEU A 31 -14.31 -12.30 3.37
C LEU A 31 -15.46 -11.92 2.45
N GLY A 32 -15.15 -11.42 1.25
CA GLY A 32 -16.17 -11.18 0.23
C GLY A 32 -16.89 -12.45 -0.18
N SER A 33 -16.14 -13.54 -0.37
CA SER A 33 -16.73 -14.84 -0.71
C SER A 33 -17.55 -15.38 0.47
N GLU A 34 -17.06 -15.19 1.69
CA GLU A 34 -17.76 -15.61 2.89
C GLU A 34 -19.08 -14.87 3.04
N MET A 35 -19.09 -13.57 2.75
CA MET A 35 -20.34 -12.79 2.78
C MET A 35 -21.35 -13.33 1.78
N LYS A 36 -20.90 -13.67 0.56
CA LYS A 36 -21.78 -14.26 -0.43
C LYS A 36 -22.37 -15.59 0.06
N ALA A 37 -21.55 -16.40 0.69
CA ALA A 37 -22.01 -17.69 1.24
C ALA A 37 -23.05 -17.47 2.34
N VAL A 38 -22.81 -16.49 3.22
CA VAL A 38 -23.74 -16.17 4.29
C VAL A 38 -25.07 -15.72 3.70
N VAL A 39 -25.06 -14.80 2.75
CA VAL A 39 -26.29 -14.30 2.13
C VAL A 39 -27.04 -15.45 1.44
N SER A 40 -26.31 -16.31 0.74
CA SER A 40 -26.92 -17.46 0.06
C SER A 40 -27.55 -18.43 1.03
N SER A 41 -26.92 -18.63 2.19
CA SER A 41 -27.45 -19.54 3.21
C SER A 41 -28.81 -19.11 3.75
N PHE A 42 -29.11 -17.84 3.67
CA PHE A 42 -30.36 -17.29 4.20
C PHE A 42 -31.27 -16.78 3.09
N THR A 43 -31.19 -17.36 1.90
CA THR A 43 -32.04 -16.96 0.77
C THR A 43 -33.50 -16.96 1.17
N GLY A 44 -34.17 -15.83 0.98
CA GLY A 44 -35.55 -15.66 1.37
C GLY A 44 -35.72 -15.20 2.82
N MET A 45 -34.62 -15.19 3.58
CA MET A 45 -34.62 -14.79 5.00
C MET A 45 -33.47 -13.83 5.28
N GLU A 46 -33.13 -13.03 4.29
CA GLU A 46 -31.97 -12.13 4.37
C GLU A 46 -32.04 -11.13 5.52
N ASP A 47 -33.26 -10.75 5.91
CA ASP A 47 -33.48 -9.79 6.99
C ASP A 47 -33.72 -10.45 8.34
N SER A 48 -33.59 -11.78 8.43
CA SER A 48 -33.73 -12.45 9.72
C SER A 48 -32.63 -12.04 10.68
N GLU A 49 -32.89 -12.16 11.97
CA GLU A 49 -31.91 -11.81 13.00
C GLU A 49 -30.63 -12.63 12.85
N GLU A 50 -30.78 -13.92 12.55
CA GLU A 50 -29.64 -14.80 12.36
C GLU A 50 -28.81 -14.39 11.17
N SER A 51 -29.46 -14.03 10.06
CA SER A 51 -28.76 -13.57 8.86
C SER A 51 -28.03 -12.26 9.11
N LEU A 52 -28.70 -11.30 9.75
CA LEU A 52 -28.10 -10.01 10.04
C LEU A 52 -26.92 -10.14 11.00
N THR A 53 -27.03 -11.03 11.98
CA THR A 53 -25.92 -11.30 12.89
C THR A 53 -24.73 -11.90 12.15
N ALA A 54 -24.97 -12.87 11.28
CA ALA A 54 -23.89 -13.50 10.49
C ALA A 54 -23.25 -12.50 9.56
N GLN A 55 -24.05 -11.67 8.88
CA GLN A 55 -23.54 -10.64 7.99
C GLN A 55 -22.72 -9.61 8.77
N GLY A 56 -23.19 -9.24 9.97
CA GLY A 56 -22.49 -8.28 10.81
C GLY A 56 -21.11 -8.76 11.22
N LYS A 57 -20.97 -10.05 11.50
CA LYS A 57 -19.67 -10.63 11.86
C LYS A 57 -18.69 -10.57 10.69
N VAL A 58 -19.16 -10.87 9.49
CA VAL A 58 -18.31 -10.79 8.30
C VAL A 58 -17.91 -9.33 8.03
N LEU A 59 -18.87 -8.40 8.15
CA LEU A 59 -18.61 -6.99 7.96
C LEU A 59 -17.56 -6.48 8.97
N GLU A 60 -17.69 -6.88 10.22
CA GLU A 60 -16.74 -6.47 11.26
C GLU A 60 -15.33 -6.92 10.91
N ARG A 61 -15.18 -8.16 10.46
CA ARG A 61 -13.86 -8.66 10.03
C ARG A 61 -13.37 -7.94 8.78
N SER A 62 -14.26 -7.59 7.86
CA SER A 62 -13.90 -6.86 6.65
C SER A 62 -13.42 -5.45 6.99
N ILE A 63 -14.10 -4.78 7.92
CA ILE A 63 -13.69 -3.45 8.36
C ILE A 63 -12.32 -3.51 9.02
N GLN A 64 -12.08 -4.51 9.87
CA GLN A 64 -10.78 -4.68 10.51
C GLN A 64 -9.68 -4.94 9.48
N ALA A 65 -9.94 -5.81 8.52
CA ALA A 65 -8.97 -6.10 7.45
C ALA A 65 -8.68 -4.87 6.60
N SER A 66 -9.72 -4.07 6.31
CA SER A 66 -9.55 -2.82 5.55
C SER A 66 -8.73 -1.81 6.34
N ALA A 67 -8.97 -1.72 7.64
CA ALA A 67 -8.20 -0.82 8.51
C ALA A 67 -6.73 -1.26 8.55
N ASP A 68 -6.48 -2.56 8.61
CA ASP A 68 -5.12 -3.10 8.57
C ASP A 68 -4.43 -2.75 7.27
N LYS A 69 -5.16 -2.88 6.16
CA LYS A 69 -4.63 -2.53 4.83
C LYS A 69 -4.24 -1.05 4.77
N ILE A 70 -5.11 -0.18 5.25
CA ILE A 70 -4.84 1.26 5.25
C ILE A 70 -3.63 1.57 6.12
N SER A 71 -3.51 0.92 7.27
CA SER A 71 -2.37 1.10 8.16
C SER A 71 -1.06 0.68 7.49
N LEU A 72 -1.06 -0.46 6.79
CA LEU A 72 0.11 -0.93 6.04
C LEU A 72 0.51 0.06 4.96
N LEU A 73 -0.47 0.53 4.19
CA LEU A 73 -0.22 1.46 3.09
C LEU A 73 0.28 2.80 3.62
N THR A 74 -0.30 3.29 4.70
CA THR A 74 0.10 4.56 5.30
C THR A 74 1.54 4.48 5.82
N GLY A 75 1.87 3.39 6.52
CA GLY A 75 3.23 3.19 7.01
C GLY A 75 4.25 3.14 5.88
N GLN A 76 3.89 2.44 4.80
CA GLN A 76 4.79 2.33 3.64
C GLN A 76 4.91 3.67 2.92
N SER A 77 3.81 4.42 2.84
CA SER A 77 3.81 5.76 2.23
C SER A 77 4.75 6.69 3.00
N GLU A 78 4.73 6.63 4.32
CA GLU A 78 5.62 7.47 5.13
C GLU A 78 7.08 7.11 4.91
N ARG A 79 7.39 5.81 4.81
CA ARG A 79 8.75 5.37 4.48
C ARG A 79 9.15 5.81 3.10
N ALA A 80 8.22 5.74 2.14
CA ALA A 80 8.49 6.16 0.77
C ALA A 80 8.79 7.66 0.70
N LYS A 81 8.05 8.46 1.48
CA LYS A 81 8.29 9.90 1.54
C LYS A 81 9.63 10.24 2.18
N ALA A 82 10.01 9.50 3.22
CA ALA A 82 11.32 9.67 3.84
C ALA A 82 12.43 9.36 2.84
N LYS A 83 12.24 8.30 2.04
CA LYS A 83 13.18 7.94 0.99
C LYS A 83 13.24 9.02 -0.08
N LEU A 84 12.10 9.61 -0.42
CA LEU A 84 12.03 10.69 -1.40
C LEU A 84 12.83 11.90 -0.91
N ASP A 85 12.71 12.25 0.38
CA ASP A 85 13.49 13.36 0.96
C ASP A 85 14.99 13.09 0.86
N GLN A 86 15.40 11.85 1.14
CA GLN A 86 16.79 11.45 1.03
C GLN A 86 17.28 11.59 -0.41
N LEU A 87 16.49 11.13 -1.37
CA LEU A 87 16.84 11.20 -2.78
C LEU A 87 16.90 12.65 -3.29
N ALA A 88 16.02 13.50 -2.75
CA ALA A 88 16.06 14.92 -3.08
C ALA A 88 17.38 15.55 -2.64
N ARG A 89 17.87 15.18 -1.45
CA ARG A 89 19.15 15.66 -0.96
C ARG A 89 20.32 15.13 -1.79
N GLU A 90 20.24 13.86 -2.18
CA GLU A 90 21.28 13.26 -3.02
C GLU A 90 21.32 13.91 -4.40
N LEU A 91 20.16 14.24 -4.94
CA LEU A 91 20.07 14.94 -6.21
C LEU A 91 20.70 16.33 -6.10
N ASP A 92 20.38 17.05 -5.05
CA ASP A 92 20.94 18.39 -4.82
C ASP A 92 22.46 18.33 -4.69
N ASP A 93 22.95 17.36 -3.91
CA ASP A 93 24.38 17.16 -3.72
C ASP A 93 25.10 16.80 -5.02
N ALA A 94 24.51 15.89 -5.80
CA ALA A 94 25.09 15.48 -7.08
C ALA A 94 25.13 16.65 -8.06
N THR A 95 24.07 17.44 -8.10
CA THR A 95 24.00 18.61 -8.98
C THR A 95 25.05 19.64 -8.60
N ARG A 96 25.21 19.88 -7.31
CA ARG A 96 26.20 20.86 -6.83
C ARG A 96 27.63 20.36 -7.03
N SER A 97 27.87 19.07 -6.80
CA SER A 97 29.23 18.52 -6.85
C SER A 97 29.70 18.22 -8.26
N PHE A 98 28.81 17.78 -9.13
CA PHE A 98 29.18 17.27 -10.45
C PHE A 98 28.55 18.02 -11.64
N GLY A 99 27.61 18.92 -11.35
CA GLY A 99 26.92 19.68 -12.40
C GLY A 99 25.63 19.01 -12.85
N THR A 100 24.73 19.80 -13.39
CA THR A 100 23.38 19.39 -13.77
C THR A 100 23.35 18.29 -14.82
N ASN A 101 24.31 18.33 -15.76
CA ASN A 101 24.33 17.35 -16.85
C ASN A 101 25.28 16.19 -16.61
N SER A 102 25.78 16.05 -15.38
CA SER A 102 26.68 14.94 -15.05
C SER A 102 25.88 13.62 -14.99
N THR A 103 26.60 12.51 -15.16
CA THR A 103 26.01 11.18 -15.00
C THR A 103 25.43 11.00 -13.60
N GLU A 104 26.13 11.52 -12.61
CA GLU A 104 25.70 11.42 -11.21
C GLU A 104 24.38 12.15 -10.98
N ALA A 105 24.25 13.36 -11.49
CA ALA A 105 23.02 14.13 -11.35
C ALA A 105 21.87 13.49 -12.11
N ILE A 106 22.13 12.95 -13.29
CA ILE A 106 21.10 12.28 -14.10
C ILE A 106 20.61 11.03 -13.39
N ARG A 107 21.50 10.24 -12.81
CA ARG A 107 21.11 9.06 -12.02
C ARG A 107 20.28 9.45 -10.82
N ALA A 108 20.71 10.50 -10.12
CA ALA A 108 19.98 10.96 -8.94
C ALA A 108 18.59 11.46 -9.33
N GLN A 109 18.47 12.17 -10.45
CA GLN A 109 17.18 12.64 -10.95
C GLN A 109 16.27 11.48 -11.30
N ASN A 110 16.81 10.46 -11.94
CA ASN A 110 16.02 9.27 -12.30
C ASN A 110 15.53 8.53 -11.08
N ALA A 111 16.38 8.39 -10.05
CA ALA A 111 16.00 7.74 -8.81
C ALA A 111 14.91 8.54 -8.09
N TYR A 112 15.05 9.86 -8.08
CA TYR A 112 14.06 10.75 -7.48
C TYR A 112 12.71 10.62 -8.20
N ASN A 113 12.70 10.66 -9.52
CA ASN A 113 11.48 10.56 -10.30
C ASN A 113 10.78 9.22 -10.09
N LYS A 114 11.56 8.16 -10.01
CA LYS A 114 11.03 6.83 -9.76
C LYS A 114 10.36 6.76 -8.38
N GLN A 115 10.98 7.38 -7.37
CA GLN A 115 10.43 7.40 -6.02
C GLN A 115 9.15 8.24 -5.94
N VAL A 116 9.07 9.33 -6.70
CA VAL A 116 7.83 10.13 -6.78
C VAL A 116 6.68 9.23 -7.23
N ARG A 117 6.92 8.38 -8.23
CA ARG A 117 5.88 7.45 -8.70
C ARG A 117 5.49 6.45 -7.64
N VAL A 118 6.45 5.98 -6.85
CA VAL A 118 6.16 5.05 -5.75
C VAL A 118 5.24 5.72 -4.72
N VAL A 119 5.57 6.95 -4.32
CA VAL A 119 4.75 7.69 -3.35
C VAL A 119 3.34 7.91 -3.89
N ASN A 120 3.23 8.37 -5.14
CA ASN A 120 1.94 8.63 -5.75
C ASN A 120 1.09 7.36 -5.85
N ASN A 121 1.71 6.24 -6.18
CA ASN A 121 1.03 4.96 -6.26
C ASN A 121 0.49 4.54 -4.89
N LEU A 122 1.31 4.68 -3.85
CA LEU A 122 0.88 4.32 -2.50
C LEU A 122 -0.27 5.22 -2.02
N GLU A 123 -0.21 6.51 -2.32
CA GLU A 123 -1.29 7.42 -1.95
C GLU A 123 -2.59 7.07 -2.68
N SER A 124 -2.48 6.69 -3.95
CA SER A 124 -3.64 6.25 -4.71
C SER A 124 -4.25 4.99 -4.11
N GLN A 125 -3.42 4.05 -3.68
CA GLN A 125 -3.90 2.84 -3.03
C GLN A 125 -4.57 3.12 -1.69
N ILE A 126 -4.03 4.08 -0.92
CA ILE A 126 -4.64 4.49 0.34
C ILE A 126 -6.03 5.08 0.08
N ASN A 127 -6.14 5.93 -0.92
CA ASN A 127 -7.43 6.55 -1.26
C ASN A 127 -8.45 5.50 -1.67
N SER A 128 -8.03 4.52 -2.48
CA SER A 128 -8.91 3.43 -2.89
C SER A 128 -9.35 2.57 -1.71
N ALA A 129 -8.42 2.24 -0.82
CA ALA A 129 -8.73 1.44 0.35
C ALA A 129 -9.66 2.16 1.30
N THR A 130 -9.46 3.48 1.46
CA THR A 130 -10.33 4.30 2.29
C THR A 130 -11.74 4.36 1.72
N ALA A 131 -11.85 4.54 0.39
CA ALA A 131 -13.14 4.55 -0.28
C ALA A 131 -13.87 3.22 -0.12
N ASP A 132 -13.13 2.11 -0.25
CA ASP A 132 -13.71 0.77 -0.09
C ASP A 132 -14.23 0.56 1.32
N MET A 133 -13.50 1.05 2.33
CA MET A 133 -13.93 0.90 3.72
C MET A 133 -15.19 1.70 4.01
N ASN A 134 -15.41 2.82 3.30
CA ASN A 134 -16.54 3.70 3.54
C ASN A 134 -17.79 3.28 2.78
N LYS A 135 -17.72 2.24 1.98
CA LYS A 135 -18.91 1.70 1.32
C LYS A 135 -19.68 0.79 2.28
#